data_40eead893d71f93bf6031935a855ae07
#
_entry.id   40eead893d71f93bf6031935a855ae07
#
_cell.length_a   1.000
_cell.length_b   1.000
_cell.length_c   1.000
_cell.angle_alpha   90.00
_cell.angle_beta   90.00
_cell.angle_gamma   90.00
#
_symmetry.space_group_name_H-M   'P 1'
#
loop_
_entity.id
_entity.type
_entity.pdbx_description
1 polymer ?
#
loop_
_entity_poly.entity_id
_entity_poly.type
_entity_poly.pdbx_seq_one_letter_code
_entity_poly.pdbx_strand_id
1 'polypeptide(L)'
;MLVRVQQELENKINDINFDSDDEKMGYKILTAALDMPLRAIAYNAGAKSDVVVDNVRSGKDAYGYDALLYRYTDMFEAGIVDPAKVTRSALENAASVASMLLTTEAAVVDIPEEKAAAPDMSSMAGMGGMGGMM
;
A
#
# COMPACT_ATOMS: atom_id res chain seq x y z
N MET A 1 -11.22 -5.57 -6.38
CA MET A 1 -11.60 -6.75 -5.60
C MET A 1 -11.78 -6.44 -4.11
N LEU A 2 -10.77 -5.96 -3.37
CA LEU A 2 -10.84 -5.76 -1.91
C LEU A 2 -11.98 -4.81 -1.46
N VAL A 3 -12.22 -3.70 -2.16
CA VAL A 3 -13.33 -2.77 -1.88
C VAL A 3 -14.71 -3.46 -1.98
N ARG A 4 -14.88 -4.42 -2.91
CA ARG A 4 -16.13 -5.20 -2.99
C ARG A 4 -16.28 -6.16 -1.82
N VAL A 5 -15.18 -6.81 -1.43
CA VAL A 5 -15.16 -7.65 -0.22
C VAL A 5 -15.49 -6.81 1.01
N GLN A 6 -14.94 -5.60 1.12
CA GLN A 6 -15.25 -4.66 2.20
C GLN A 6 -16.77 -4.39 2.29
N GLN A 7 -17.41 -4.04 1.17
CA GLN A 7 -18.85 -3.77 1.13
C GLN A 7 -19.67 -4.99 1.58
N GLU A 8 -19.30 -6.19 1.13
CA GLU A 8 -19.97 -7.43 1.54
C GLU A 8 -19.81 -7.70 3.05
N LEU A 9 -18.63 -7.46 3.61
CA LEU A 9 -18.36 -7.62 5.03
C LEU A 9 -19.14 -6.59 5.87
N GLU A 10 -19.20 -5.33 5.43
CA GLU A 10 -19.98 -4.29 6.07
C GLU A 10 -21.48 -4.65 6.11
N ASN A 11 -22.01 -5.20 5.03
CA ASN A 11 -23.42 -5.61 4.97
C ASN A 11 -23.73 -6.79 5.90
N LYS A 12 -22.78 -7.71 6.08
CA LYS A 12 -22.95 -8.94 6.88
C LYS A 12 -22.64 -8.77 8.37
N ILE A 13 -22.14 -7.63 8.80
CA ILE A 13 -21.69 -7.42 10.19
C ILE A 13 -22.80 -7.70 11.23
N ASN A 14 -24.07 -7.45 10.86
CA ASN A 14 -25.21 -7.66 11.75
C ASN A 14 -25.67 -9.11 11.77
N ASP A 15 -25.23 -9.93 10.82
CA ASP A 15 -25.58 -11.35 10.73
C ASP A 15 -24.57 -12.24 11.46
N ILE A 16 -23.45 -11.66 11.90
CA ILE A 16 -22.38 -12.37 12.59
C ILE A 16 -22.61 -12.28 14.11
N ASN A 17 -22.64 -13.42 14.78
CA ASN A 17 -22.61 -13.49 16.23
C ASN A 17 -21.16 -13.37 16.70
N PHE A 18 -20.82 -12.27 17.35
CA PHE A 18 -19.51 -12.05 17.96
C PHE A 18 -19.54 -12.52 19.42
N ASP A 19 -18.46 -13.15 19.88
CA ASP A 19 -18.35 -13.62 21.26
C ASP A 19 -18.08 -12.45 22.24
N SER A 20 -17.54 -11.32 21.72
CA SER A 20 -17.23 -10.13 22.50
C SER A 20 -17.29 -8.85 21.65
N ASP A 21 -17.35 -7.70 22.33
CA ASP A 21 -17.24 -6.38 21.70
C ASP A 21 -15.84 -6.16 21.09
N ASP A 22 -14.80 -6.74 21.67
CA ASP A 22 -13.43 -6.67 21.16
C ASP A 22 -13.28 -7.42 19.84
N GLU A 23 -13.89 -8.59 19.71
CA GLU A 23 -13.93 -9.34 18.44
C GLU A 23 -14.64 -8.53 17.35
N LYS A 24 -15.79 -7.93 17.69
CA LYS A 24 -16.51 -7.04 16.78
C LYS A 24 -15.68 -5.82 16.38
N MET A 25 -14.89 -5.28 17.30
CA MET A 25 -13.98 -4.17 17.01
C MET A 25 -12.87 -4.61 16.06
N GLY A 26 -12.24 -5.76 16.29
CA GLY A 26 -11.24 -6.35 15.40
C GLY A 26 -11.76 -6.56 13.98
N TYR A 27 -12.99 -7.07 13.86
CA TYR A 27 -13.67 -7.22 12.57
C TYR A 27 -13.83 -5.88 11.83
N LYS A 28 -14.27 -4.82 12.54
CA LYS A 28 -14.41 -3.48 11.96
C LYS A 28 -13.08 -2.89 11.50
N ILE A 29 -12.01 -3.07 12.29
CA ILE A 29 -10.66 -2.59 11.95
C ILE A 29 -10.17 -3.27 10.67
N LEU A 30 -10.29 -4.60 10.59
CA LEU A 30 -9.90 -5.34 9.39
C LEU A 30 -10.71 -4.90 8.16
N THR A 31 -12.02 -4.78 8.32
CA THR A 31 -12.92 -4.36 7.24
C THR A 31 -12.53 -2.97 6.74
N ALA A 32 -12.27 -2.02 7.64
CA ALA A 32 -11.85 -0.66 7.28
C ALA A 32 -10.49 -0.64 6.54
N ALA A 33 -9.57 -1.56 6.87
CA ALA A 33 -8.26 -1.63 6.22
C ALA A 33 -8.30 -2.12 4.76
N LEU A 34 -9.39 -2.74 4.30
CA LEU A 34 -9.46 -3.33 2.95
C LEU A 34 -9.47 -2.31 1.81
N ASP A 35 -9.80 -1.06 2.04
CA ASP A 35 -9.73 0.00 1.03
C ASP A 35 -8.34 0.66 0.92
N MET A 36 -7.44 0.42 1.90
CA MET A 36 -6.12 1.04 1.95
C MET A 36 -5.26 0.80 0.69
N PRO A 37 -5.24 -0.38 0.06
CA PRO A 37 -4.49 -0.57 -1.18
C PRO A 37 -4.96 0.35 -2.32
N LEU A 38 -6.28 0.52 -2.49
CA LEU A 38 -6.83 1.45 -3.48
C LEU A 38 -6.48 2.90 -3.14
N ARG A 39 -6.57 3.28 -1.85
CA ARG A 39 -6.17 4.60 -1.37
C ARG A 39 -4.70 4.90 -1.68
N ALA A 40 -3.82 3.93 -1.42
CA ALA A 40 -2.40 4.07 -1.71
C ALA A 40 -2.11 4.24 -3.22
N ILE A 41 -2.78 3.46 -4.08
CA ILE A 41 -2.66 3.59 -5.54
C ILE A 41 -3.14 4.98 -6.00
N ALA A 42 -4.30 5.42 -5.53
CA ALA A 42 -4.86 6.73 -5.87
C ALA A 42 -3.96 7.89 -5.40
N TYR A 43 -3.47 7.80 -4.17
CA TYR A 43 -2.54 8.79 -3.60
C TYR A 43 -1.23 8.88 -4.40
N ASN A 44 -0.62 7.75 -4.72
CA ASN A 44 0.62 7.70 -5.52
C ASN A 44 0.42 8.23 -6.93
N ALA A 45 -0.80 8.12 -7.48
CA ALA A 45 -1.18 8.73 -8.75
C ALA A 45 -1.52 10.23 -8.64
N GLY A 46 -1.46 10.84 -7.45
CA GLY A 46 -1.83 12.24 -7.23
C GLY A 46 -3.35 12.51 -7.20
N ALA A 47 -4.17 11.46 -7.14
CA ALA A 47 -5.62 11.58 -7.05
C ALA A 47 -6.08 11.72 -5.58
N LYS A 48 -7.28 12.30 -5.38
CA LYS A 48 -7.91 12.35 -4.05
C LYS A 48 -8.44 10.97 -3.69
N SER A 49 -7.76 10.27 -2.79
CA SER A 49 -8.03 8.88 -2.43
C SER A 49 -9.48 8.64 -1.99
N ASP A 50 -10.06 9.54 -1.17
CA ASP A 50 -11.44 9.39 -0.68
C ASP A 50 -12.43 9.43 -1.85
N VAL A 51 -12.26 10.37 -2.78
CA VAL A 51 -13.13 10.50 -3.96
C VAL A 51 -13.03 9.25 -4.84
N VAL A 52 -11.81 8.70 -4.99
CA VAL A 52 -11.61 7.47 -5.78
C VAL A 52 -12.30 6.28 -5.12
N VAL A 53 -12.15 6.11 -3.82
CA VAL A 53 -12.80 5.02 -3.09
C VAL A 53 -14.32 5.13 -3.17
N ASP A 54 -14.90 6.31 -2.94
CA ASP A 54 -16.35 6.52 -3.01
C ASP A 54 -16.92 6.24 -4.39
N ASN A 55 -16.24 6.69 -5.44
CA ASN A 55 -16.66 6.40 -6.82
C ASN A 55 -16.56 4.90 -7.15
N VAL A 56 -15.51 4.23 -6.72
CA VAL A 56 -15.40 2.78 -6.93
C VAL A 56 -16.46 2.04 -6.13
N ARG A 57 -16.76 2.43 -4.89
CA ARG A 57 -17.82 1.83 -4.05
C ARG A 57 -19.21 1.98 -4.68
N SER A 58 -19.50 3.11 -5.29
CA SER A 58 -20.81 3.36 -5.94
C SER A 58 -20.98 2.61 -7.27
N GLY A 59 -19.88 2.20 -7.91
CA GLY A 59 -19.93 1.38 -9.11
C GLY A 59 -20.30 -0.08 -8.84
N LYS A 60 -20.52 -0.86 -9.89
CA LYS A 60 -20.88 -2.30 -9.82
C LYS A 60 -19.77 -3.18 -10.41
N ASP A 61 -19.79 -4.43 -10.01
CA ASP A 61 -18.96 -5.49 -10.57
C ASP A 61 -17.47 -5.14 -10.72
N ALA A 62 -16.97 -5.13 -11.94
CA ALA A 62 -15.59 -4.86 -12.27
C ALA A 62 -15.23 -3.37 -12.38
N TYR A 63 -16.15 -2.46 -12.08
CA TYR A 63 -15.88 -1.02 -12.11
C TYR A 63 -14.79 -0.63 -11.13
N GLY A 64 -13.76 0.06 -11.62
CA GLY A 64 -12.58 0.44 -10.86
C GLY A 64 -11.94 1.72 -11.39
N TYR A 65 -10.82 2.09 -10.79
CA TYR A 65 -10.04 3.27 -11.13
C TYR A 65 -8.73 2.88 -11.84
N ASP A 66 -8.56 3.34 -13.07
CA ASP A 66 -7.32 3.23 -13.84
C ASP A 66 -6.42 4.43 -13.49
N ALA A 67 -5.41 4.17 -12.67
CA ALA A 67 -4.49 5.20 -12.18
C ALA A 67 -3.52 5.72 -13.27
N LEU A 68 -3.31 4.96 -14.34
CA LEU A 68 -2.45 5.37 -15.46
C LEU A 68 -3.15 6.42 -16.33
N LEU A 69 -4.45 6.21 -16.62
CA LEU A 69 -5.22 7.08 -17.49
C LEU A 69 -6.16 8.03 -16.73
N TYR A 70 -6.09 8.03 -15.39
CA TYR A 70 -6.91 8.87 -14.51
C TYR A 70 -8.41 8.78 -14.80
N ARG A 71 -8.91 7.58 -15.09
CA ARG A 71 -10.32 7.35 -15.46
C ARG A 71 -10.92 6.17 -14.71
N TYR A 72 -12.24 6.14 -14.67
CA TYR A 72 -13.00 5.00 -14.17
C TYR A 72 -13.45 4.13 -15.34
N THR A 73 -13.27 2.82 -15.21
CA THR A 73 -13.59 1.88 -16.29
C THR A 73 -13.89 0.49 -15.74
N ASP A 74 -14.40 -0.40 -16.58
CA ASP A 74 -14.41 -1.83 -16.29
C ASP A 74 -12.98 -2.36 -16.33
N MET A 75 -12.51 -2.93 -15.20
CA MET A 75 -11.13 -3.38 -15.05
C MET A 75 -10.82 -4.65 -15.87
N PHE A 76 -11.84 -5.49 -16.15
CA PHE A 76 -11.65 -6.67 -17.00
C PHE A 76 -11.52 -6.26 -18.47
N GLU A 77 -12.38 -5.35 -18.94
CA GLU A 77 -12.29 -4.84 -20.33
C GLU A 77 -10.99 -4.08 -20.56
N ALA A 78 -10.51 -3.34 -19.55
CA ALA A 78 -9.24 -2.63 -19.61
C ALA A 78 -8.00 -3.55 -19.45
N GLY A 79 -8.19 -4.84 -19.15
CA GLY A 79 -7.09 -5.78 -18.91
C GLY A 79 -6.30 -5.53 -17.62
N ILE A 80 -6.86 -4.77 -16.69
CA ILE A 80 -6.23 -4.41 -15.41
C ILE A 80 -6.74 -5.39 -14.34
N VAL A 81 -6.12 -6.56 -14.27
CA VAL A 81 -6.56 -7.64 -13.38
C VAL A 81 -5.39 -8.30 -12.69
N ASP A 82 -5.58 -8.64 -11.42
CA ASP A 82 -4.67 -9.45 -10.63
C ASP A 82 -5.25 -10.83 -10.37
N PRO A 83 -4.42 -11.88 -10.34
CA PRO A 83 -4.87 -13.21 -9.91
C PRO A 83 -5.39 -13.16 -8.46
N ALA A 84 -6.57 -13.72 -8.22
CA ALA A 84 -7.18 -13.74 -6.89
C ALA A 84 -6.27 -14.35 -5.80
N LYS A 85 -5.45 -15.35 -6.17
CA LYS A 85 -4.47 -15.96 -5.27
C LYS A 85 -3.42 -14.96 -4.77
N VAL A 86 -2.95 -14.05 -5.63
CA VAL A 86 -1.96 -13.02 -5.26
C VAL A 86 -2.55 -12.07 -4.23
N THR A 87 -3.75 -11.55 -4.49
CA THR A 87 -4.43 -10.63 -3.57
C THR A 87 -4.75 -11.29 -2.23
N ARG A 88 -5.17 -12.56 -2.26
CA ARG A 88 -5.43 -13.34 -1.04
C ARG A 88 -4.15 -13.54 -0.23
N SER A 89 -3.06 -14.00 -0.84
CA SER A 89 -1.79 -14.23 -0.15
C SER A 89 -1.22 -12.93 0.42
N ALA A 90 -1.37 -11.80 -0.27
CA ALA A 90 -0.96 -10.50 0.22
C ALA A 90 -1.73 -10.12 1.51
N LEU A 91 -3.03 -10.34 1.55
CA LEU A 91 -3.86 -10.07 2.72
C LEU A 91 -3.51 -11.00 3.89
N GLU A 92 -3.33 -12.30 3.65
CA GLU A 92 -2.92 -13.29 4.67
C GLU A 92 -1.57 -12.91 5.30
N ASN A 93 -0.59 -12.55 4.47
CA ASN A 93 0.73 -12.12 4.94
C ASN A 93 0.66 -10.80 5.72
N ALA A 94 -0.11 -9.82 5.26
CA ALA A 94 -0.31 -8.56 5.96
C ALA A 94 -0.96 -8.77 7.34
N ALA A 95 -1.98 -9.62 7.43
CA ALA A 95 -2.62 -9.96 8.68
C ALA A 95 -1.66 -10.67 9.65
N SER A 96 -0.79 -11.56 9.16
CA SER A 96 0.23 -12.24 9.96
C SER A 96 1.24 -11.25 10.57
N VAL A 97 1.73 -10.30 9.76
CA VAL A 97 2.67 -9.27 10.25
C VAL A 97 1.97 -8.33 11.24
N ALA A 98 0.74 -7.92 10.97
CA ALA A 98 -0.02 -7.06 11.87
C ALA A 98 -0.25 -7.74 13.23
N SER A 99 -0.59 -9.03 13.24
CA SER A 99 -0.77 -9.82 14.48
C SER A 99 0.52 -9.89 15.30
N MET A 100 1.66 -10.06 14.64
CA MET A 100 2.96 -10.07 15.29
C MET A 100 3.27 -8.71 15.93
N LEU A 101 3.04 -7.61 15.21
CA LEU A 101 3.26 -6.25 15.72
C LEU A 101 2.35 -5.93 16.90
N LEU A 102 1.08 -6.34 16.85
CA LEU A 102 0.11 -6.11 17.94
C LEU A 102 0.49 -6.82 19.25
N THR A 103 1.20 -7.94 19.16
CA THR A 103 1.65 -8.72 20.34
C THR A 103 3.07 -8.36 20.80
N THR A 104 3.75 -7.44 20.13
CA THR A 104 5.14 -7.04 20.42
C THR A 104 5.14 -5.90 21.43
N GLU A 105 5.85 -6.09 22.57
CA GLU A 105 6.02 -5.04 23.58
C GLU A 105 7.20 -4.11 23.28
N ALA A 106 8.25 -4.62 22.62
CA ALA A 106 9.43 -3.85 22.29
C ALA A 106 10.06 -4.32 20.97
N ALA A 107 10.67 -3.41 20.25
CA ALA A 107 11.46 -3.71 19.06
C ALA A 107 12.91 -3.26 19.26
N VAL A 108 13.86 -4.12 18.92
CA VAL A 108 15.29 -3.80 18.91
C VAL A 108 15.72 -3.66 17.46
N VAL A 109 16.24 -2.48 17.12
CA VAL A 109 16.67 -2.17 15.74
C VAL A 109 18.05 -1.54 15.79
N ASP A 110 18.82 -1.71 14.71
CA ASP A 110 20.10 -1.05 14.54
C ASP A 110 19.88 0.46 14.37
N ILE A 111 20.76 1.26 14.97
CA ILE A 111 20.78 2.71 14.75
C ILE A 111 21.33 2.94 13.34
N PRO A 112 20.63 3.69 12.46
CA PRO A 112 21.15 4.00 11.14
C PRO A 112 22.51 4.70 11.25
N GLU A 113 23.56 4.11 10.66
CA GLU A 113 24.85 4.78 10.55
C GLU A 113 24.72 5.95 9.57
N GLU A 114 25.16 7.14 9.97
CA GLU A 114 25.36 8.24 9.03
C GLU A 114 26.43 7.79 8.02
N LYS A 115 26.02 7.60 6.77
CA LYS A 115 26.97 7.33 5.69
C LYS A 115 27.97 8.47 5.69
N ALA A 116 29.22 8.20 6.09
CA ALA A 116 30.32 9.15 5.94
C ALA A 116 30.30 9.63 4.48
N ALA A 117 30.20 10.95 4.29
CA ALA A 117 30.25 11.54 2.97
C ALA A 117 31.51 10.99 2.27
N ALA A 118 31.33 10.36 1.11
CA ALA A 118 32.47 9.89 0.34
C ALA A 118 33.43 11.06 0.14
N PRO A 119 34.75 10.90 0.38
CA PRO A 119 35.70 11.99 0.21
C PRO A 119 35.58 12.52 -1.22
N ASP A 120 35.37 13.81 -1.30
CA ASP A 120 35.23 14.55 -2.56
C ASP A 120 36.57 14.46 -3.32
N MET A 121 36.62 13.55 -4.30
CA MET A 121 37.81 13.33 -5.16
C MET A 121 38.01 14.46 -6.19
N SER A 122 37.22 15.55 -6.15
CA SER A 122 37.33 16.64 -7.09
C SER A 122 38.56 17.53 -6.84
N SER A 123 39.19 17.45 -5.66
CA SER A 123 40.36 18.24 -5.30
C SER A 123 41.70 17.67 -5.83
N MET A 124 41.76 16.45 -6.37
CA MET A 124 43.01 15.86 -6.91
C MET A 124 43.20 16.00 -8.43
N ALA A 125 42.24 16.59 -9.14
CA ALA A 125 42.35 16.78 -10.59
C ALA A 125 43.12 18.04 -11.02
N GLY A 126 43.65 18.82 -10.08
CA GLY A 126 44.27 20.13 -10.35
C GLY A 126 45.80 20.17 -10.36
N MET A 127 46.54 19.06 -10.20
CA MET A 127 48.03 19.13 -10.07
C MET A 127 48.77 18.20 -11.04
N GLY A 128 48.60 18.43 -12.33
CA GLY A 128 49.25 17.66 -13.39
C GLY A 128 49.51 18.46 -14.65
N GLY A 129 50.05 19.68 -14.53
CA GLY A 129 50.32 20.50 -15.69
C GLY A 129 51.50 21.42 -15.51
N MET A 130 52.73 20.90 -15.37
CA MET A 130 53.95 21.68 -15.62
C MET A 130 55.13 20.77 -15.83
N GLY A 131 55.61 20.68 -17.05
CA GLY A 131 56.87 20.00 -17.39
C GLY A 131 56.96 19.64 -18.85
N GLY A 132 57.42 20.58 -19.68
CA GLY A 132 57.72 20.30 -21.06
C GLY A 132 58.33 21.50 -21.79
N MET A 133 59.48 21.92 -21.35
CA MET A 133 60.39 22.73 -22.18
C MET A 133 61.69 21.92 -22.34
N MET A 134 61.94 21.47 -23.51
CA MET A 134 63.19 21.50 -24.30
C MET A 134 62.99 20.72 -25.55
#